data_354e916e476bd9bc147bd3a7dfa3e6fc
#
_entry.id   354e916e476bd9bc147bd3a7dfa3e6fc
#
_cell.length_a   1.000
_cell.length_b   1.000
_cell.length_c   1.000
_cell.angle_alpha   90.00
_cell.angle_beta   90.00
_cell.angle_gamma   90.00
#
_symmetry.space_group_name_H-M   'P 1'
#
loop_
_entity.id
_entity.type
_entity.pdbx_description
1 polymer ?
#
loop_
_entity_poly.entity_id
_entity_poly.type
_entity_poly.pdbx_seq_one_letter_code
_entity_poly.pdbx_strand_id
1 'polypeptide(L)'
;DIANKSYGINRFEHIFEAMFSISLNNLKSRSDADNAISNLIKNEGERNFILKNLKRTADGFKWTSNIMLLHRKLSDISSKINLRRKVKNNTLFLLGENSNYFNVEDENNLPDEFENYSIKKIQNSGHWVHAENPKDFITSVLDFLGPRM
;
A
#
# COMPACT_ATOMS: atom_id res chain seq x y z
N ASP A 1 4.56 -1.86 -6.80
CA ASP A 1 3.70 -0.99 -7.59
C ASP A 1 3.67 0.42 -6.96
N ILE A 2 4.85 1.02 -6.84
CA ILE A 2 5.08 2.41 -6.43
C ILE A 2 6.32 2.96 -7.16
N ALA A 3 6.43 4.29 -7.23
CA ALA A 3 7.63 5.01 -7.66
C ALA A 3 8.22 5.81 -6.50
N ASN A 4 9.48 6.23 -6.63
CA ASN A 4 10.10 7.16 -5.69
C ASN A 4 9.67 8.61 -6.03
N LYS A 5 8.44 8.94 -5.67
CA LYS A 5 7.86 10.28 -5.82
C LYS A 5 7.08 10.68 -4.58
N SER A 6 6.71 11.93 -4.49
CA SER A 6 5.75 12.37 -3.46
C SER A 6 4.34 12.03 -3.88
N TYR A 7 3.63 11.32 -3.02
CA TYR A 7 2.20 11.05 -3.17
C TYR A 7 1.41 12.10 -2.39
N GLY A 8 0.41 12.70 -3.03
CA GLY A 8 -0.44 13.71 -2.36
C GLY A 8 -1.11 13.13 -1.12
N ILE A 9 -1.05 13.83 0.01
CA ILE A 9 -1.63 13.40 1.29
C ILE A 9 -3.13 13.12 1.16
N ASN A 10 -3.86 13.90 0.37
CA ASN A 10 -5.29 13.74 0.10
C ASN A 10 -5.66 12.32 -0.39
N ARG A 11 -4.69 11.60 -0.98
CA ARG A 11 -4.88 10.21 -1.40
C ARG A 11 -5.18 9.28 -0.23
N PHE A 12 -4.69 9.61 0.95
CA PHE A 12 -4.75 8.76 2.14
C PHE A 12 -5.64 9.31 3.26
N GLU A 13 -6.04 10.58 3.18
CA GLU A 13 -6.85 11.23 4.23
C GLU A 13 -8.14 10.47 4.52
N HIS A 14 -8.87 10.02 3.50
CA HIS A 14 -10.10 9.26 3.67
C HIS A 14 -9.92 7.96 4.48
N ILE A 15 -8.71 7.36 4.45
CA ILE A 15 -8.39 6.17 5.26
C ILE A 15 -8.32 6.54 6.74
N PHE A 16 -7.64 7.65 7.06
CA PHE A 16 -7.53 8.12 8.44
C PHE A 16 -8.88 8.63 8.96
N GLU A 17 -9.64 9.34 8.14
CA GLU A 17 -11.01 9.75 8.48
C GLU A 17 -11.87 8.53 8.85
N ALA A 18 -11.81 7.47 8.05
CA ALA A 18 -12.50 6.22 8.33
C ALA A 18 -12.02 5.58 9.64
N MET A 19 -10.71 5.51 9.87
CA MET A 19 -10.16 4.93 11.11
C MET A 19 -10.56 5.75 12.35
N PHE A 20 -10.55 7.07 12.26
CA PHE A 20 -10.94 7.96 13.37
C PHE A 20 -12.45 7.98 13.63
N SER A 21 -13.28 7.70 12.62
CA SER A 21 -14.75 7.64 12.78
C SER A 21 -15.20 6.43 13.63
N ILE A 22 -14.35 5.41 13.81
CA ILE A 22 -14.69 4.23 14.59
C ILE A 22 -14.66 4.54 16.09
N SER A 23 -15.83 4.47 16.73
CA SER A 23 -15.95 4.54 18.20
C SER A 23 -15.59 3.20 18.83
N LEU A 24 -14.31 3.03 19.18
CA LEU A 24 -13.76 1.76 19.68
C LEU A 24 -14.50 1.22 20.91
N ASN A 25 -14.98 2.12 21.80
CA ASN A 25 -15.67 1.76 23.03
C ASN A 25 -17.08 1.17 22.77
N ASN A 26 -17.68 1.47 21.61
CA ASN A 26 -19.02 1.04 21.25
C ASN A 26 -19.03 -0.20 20.35
N LEU A 27 -17.87 -0.67 19.90
CA LEU A 27 -17.77 -1.83 19.04
C LEU A 27 -18.06 -3.13 19.79
N LYS A 28 -18.95 -3.93 19.24
CA LYS A 28 -19.24 -5.30 19.71
C LYS A 28 -18.55 -6.35 18.85
N SER A 29 -18.35 -6.04 17.56
CA SER A 29 -17.78 -6.94 16.57
C SER A 29 -16.92 -6.21 15.55
N ARG A 30 -16.13 -6.98 14.77
CA ARG A 30 -15.40 -6.46 13.61
C ARG A 30 -16.37 -6.03 12.49
N SER A 31 -17.52 -6.69 12.40
CA SER A 31 -18.57 -6.31 11.44
C SER A 31 -19.13 -4.92 11.74
N ASP A 32 -19.27 -4.53 13.01
CA ASP A 32 -19.69 -3.17 13.37
C ASP A 32 -18.65 -2.15 12.88
N ALA A 33 -17.37 -2.47 13.00
CA ALA A 33 -16.31 -1.61 12.49
C ALA A 33 -16.33 -1.50 10.96
N ASP A 34 -16.56 -2.59 10.23
CA ASP A 34 -16.69 -2.59 8.77
C ASP A 34 -17.88 -1.73 8.32
N ASN A 35 -19.03 -1.91 8.96
CA ASN A 35 -20.23 -1.11 8.70
C ASN A 35 -20.00 0.37 8.95
N ALA A 36 -19.28 0.72 10.01
CA ALA A 36 -19.01 2.12 10.38
C ALA A 36 -18.20 2.86 9.29
N ILE A 37 -17.28 2.17 8.61
CA ILE A 37 -16.42 2.80 7.59
C ILE A 37 -16.88 2.55 6.15
N SER A 38 -17.92 1.76 5.91
CA SER A 38 -18.39 1.37 4.58
C SER A 38 -18.85 2.54 3.70
N ASN A 39 -19.27 3.65 4.30
CA ASN A 39 -19.63 4.86 3.58
C ASN A 39 -18.40 5.65 3.10
N LEU A 40 -17.32 5.64 3.85
CA LEU A 40 -16.07 6.34 3.53
C LEU A 40 -15.18 5.51 2.61
N ILE A 41 -15.13 4.19 2.81
CA ILE A 41 -14.31 3.26 2.03
C ILE A 41 -15.23 2.24 1.34
N LYS A 42 -15.42 2.41 0.04
CA LYS A 42 -16.35 1.56 -0.75
C LYS A 42 -15.78 0.18 -1.05
N ASN A 43 -14.47 0.08 -1.27
CA ASN A 43 -13.82 -1.18 -1.58
C ASN A 43 -13.73 -2.07 -0.33
N GLU A 44 -14.35 -3.25 -0.38
CA GLU A 44 -14.36 -4.21 0.73
C GLU A 44 -12.95 -4.74 1.06
N GLY A 45 -12.13 -5.00 0.04
CA GLY A 45 -10.74 -5.46 0.23
C GLY A 45 -9.91 -4.43 0.99
N GLU A 46 -10.09 -3.14 0.67
CA GLU A 46 -9.43 -2.04 1.38
C GLU A 46 -9.90 -1.92 2.83
N ARG A 47 -11.22 -2.01 3.08
CA ARG A 47 -11.75 -2.03 4.44
C ARG A 47 -11.19 -3.20 5.25
N ASN A 48 -11.20 -4.39 4.65
CA ASN A 48 -10.65 -5.59 5.29
C ASN A 48 -9.17 -5.44 5.62
N PHE A 49 -8.39 -4.81 4.75
CA PHE A 49 -6.97 -4.53 5.00
C PHE A 49 -6.78 -3.55 6.16
N ILE A 50 -7.51 -2.44 6.18
CA ILE A 50 -7.47 -1.45 7.27
C ILE A 50 -7.82 -2.12 8.60
N LEU A 51 -8.90 -2.88 8.63
CA LEU A 51 -9.40 -3.55 9.82
C LEU A 51 -8.50 -4.69 10.32
N LYS A 52 -7.51 -5.17 9.56
CA LYS A 52 -6.46 -6.07 10.11
C LYS A 52 -5.70 -5.43 11.27
N ASN A 53 -5.63 -4.10 11.30
CA ASN A 53 -5.02 -3.36 12.39
C ASN A 53 -5.94 -3.17 13.61
N LEU A 54 -7.19 -3.63 13.55
CA LEU A 54 -8.13 -3.58 14.66
C LEU A 54 -8.07 -4.91 15.44
N LYS A 55 -7.62 -4.86 16.68
CA LYS A 55 -7.47 -6.03 17.56
C LYS A 55 -8.50 -6.00 18.68
N ARG A 56 -9.15 -7.15 18.93
CA ARG A 56 -9.99 -7.36 20.12
C ARG A 56 -9.10 -7.59 21.35
N THR A 57 -9.48 -6.97 22.47
CA THR A 57 -8.83 -7.10 23.78
C THR A 57 -9.89 -7.50 24.83
N ALA A 58 -9.48 -7.71 26.07
CA ALA A 58 -10.41 -7.94 27.16
C ALA A 58 -11.38 -6.77 27.37
N ASP A 59 -10.91 -5.54 27.16
CA ASP A 59 -11.66 -4.30 27.41
C ASP A 59 -12.33 -3.73 26.15
N GLY A 60 -12.42 -4.50 25.06
CA GLY A 60 -13.03 -4.05 23.80
C GLY A 60 -12.08 -4.14 22.59
N PHE A 61 -11.97 -3.07 21.82
CA PHE A 61 -11.13 -3.04 20.62
C PHE A 61 -10.06 -1.95 20.73
N LYS A 62 -8.91 -2.18 20.08
CA LYS A 62 -7.86 -1.18 19.91
C LYS A 62 -7.19 -1.28 18.54
N TRP A 63 -6.66 -0.17 18.08
CA TRP A 63 -5.75 -0.17 16.95
C TRP A 63 -4.38 -0.71 17.37
N THR A 64 -3.78 -1.59 16.56
CA THR A 64 -2.42 -2.10 16.79
C THR A 64 -1.37 -1.11 16.33
N SER A 65 -1.70 -0.29 15.34
CA SER A 65 -0.86 0.79 14.82
C SER A 65 -1.17 2.11 15.54
N ASN A 66 -0.16 2.94 15.71
CA ASN A 66 -0.35 4.30 16.23
C ASN A 66 -0.86 5.22 15.11
N ILE A 67 -2.19 5.16 14.85
CA ILE A 67 -2.83 5.90 13.77
C ILE A 67 -2.69 7.42 13.91
N MET A 68 -2.68 7.94 15.13
CA MET A 68 -2.46 9.37 15.38
C MET A 68 -1.08 9.83 14.93
N LEU A 69 -0.05 9.03 15.23
CA LEU A 69 1.32 9.33 14.81
C LEU A 69 1.46 9.21 13.29
N LEU A 70 0.90 8.13 12.71
CA LEU A 70 0.95 7.91 11.26
C LEU A 70 0.27 9.05 10.51
N HIS A 71 -0.92 9.47 10.94
CA HIS A 71 -1.62 10.61 10.34
C HIS A 71 -0.81 11.91 10.46
N ARG A 72 -0.28 12.22 11.65
CA ARG A 72 0.56 13.41 11.86
C ARG A 72 1.83 13.41 11.00
N LYS A 73 2.35 12.21 10.66
CA LYS A 73 3.54 12.01 9.85
C LYS A 73 3.24 11.65 8.39
N LEU A 74 1.99 11.80 7.96
CA LEU A 74 1.56 11.39 6.62
C LEU A 74 2.35 12.12 5.52
N SER A 75 2.62 13.40 5.68
CA SER A 75 3.45 14.18 4.76
C SER A 75 4.85 13.61 4.63
N ASP A 76 5.48 13.22 5.75
CA ASP A 76 6.83 12.64 5.75
C ASP A 76 6.82 11.26 5.06
N ILE A 77 5.82 10.42 5.39
CA ILE A 77 5.69 9.05 4.86
C ILE A 77 5.41 9.03 3.36
N SER A 78 4.63 10.00 2.86
CA SER A 78 4.25 10.10 1.45
C SER A 78 5.23 10.90 0.58
N SER A 79 6.30 11.42 1.16
CA SER A 79 7.29 12.20 0.45
C SER A 79 8.28 11.34 -0.35
N LYS A 80 8.81 11.92 -1.43
CA LYS A 80 9.92 11.32 -2.19
C LYS A 80 11.14 11.10 -1.30
N ILE A 81 11.77 9.94 -1.44
CA ILE A 81 13.05 9.63 -0.79
C ILE A 81 14.18 10.34 -1.54
N ASN A 82 14.96 11.15 -0.85
CA ASN A 82 16.11 11.81 -1.46
C ASN A 82 17.30 10.84 -1.56
N LEU A 83 17.48 10.25 -2.73
CA LEU A 83 18.57 9.32 -3.01
C LEU A 83 19.87 10.11 -3.17
N ARG A 84 20.88 9.80 -2.34
CA ARG A 84 22.23 10.42 -2.43
C ARG A 84 23.05 9.90 -3.63
N ARG A 85 22.68 8.75 -4.18
CA ARG A 85 23.32 8.07 -5.32
C ARG A 85 22.33 7.12 -5.97
N LYS A 86 22.56 6.76 -7.22
CA LYS A 86 21.77 5.73 -7.90
C LYS A 86 21.84 4.39 -7.17
N VAL A 87 20.74 3.66 -7.18
CA VAL A 87 20.65 2.29 -6.70
C VAL A 87 21.33 1.38 -7.72
N LYS A 88 22.35 0.65 -7.29
CA LYS A 88 23.14 -0.25 -8.17
C LYS A 88 22.61 -1.68 -8.21
N ASN A 89 21.82 -2.05 -7.20
CA ASN A 89 21.25 -3.39 -7.10
C ASN A 89 20.26 -3.64 -8.25
N ASN A 90 20.22 -4.89 -8.72
CA ASN A 90 19.17 -5.30 -9.63
C ASN A 90 17.80 -5.05 -8.98
N THR A 91 16.93 -4.33 -9.67
CA THR A 91 15.63 -3.92 -9.15
C THR A 91 14.52 -4.34 -10.11
N LEU A 92 13.50 -4.99 -9.59
CA LEU A 92 12.31 -5.36 -10.34
C LEU A 92 11.12 -4.50 -9.89
N PHE A 93 10.54 -3.76 -10.82
CA PHE A 93 9.26 -3.06 -10.62
C PHE A 93 8.13 -3.95 -11.11
N LEU A 94 7.31 -4.44 -10.18
CA LEU A 94 6.07 -5.15 -10.50
C LEU A 94 4.90 -4.17 -10.42
N LEU A 95 4.25 -3.94 -11.54
CA LEU A 95 3.19 -2.95 -11.69
C LEU A 95 1.87 -3.64 -12.00
N GLY A 96 0.79 -3.23 -11.34
CA GLY A 96 -0.55 -3.68 -11.70
C GLY A 96 -1.01 -3.01 -13.00
N GLU A 97 -1.57 -3.79 -13.91
CA GLU A 97 -2.06 -3.28 -15.20
C GLU A 97 -3.08 -2.15 -15.04
N ASN A 98 -3.95 -2.26 -14.03
CA ASN A 98 -5.01 -1.32 -13.71
C ASN A 98 -4.62 -0.34 -12.57
N SER A 99 -3.35 -0.31 -12.18
CA SER A 99 -2.87 0.59 -11.13
C SER A 99 -2.58 1.99 -11.68
N ASN A 100 -2.87 3.00 -10.86
CA ASN A 100 -2.53 4.39 -11.14
C ASN A 100 -1.40 4.93 -10.23
N TYR A 101 -0.68 4.03 -9.54
CA TYR A 101 0.42 4.42 -8.65
C TYR A 101 1.70 4.72 -9.40
N PHE A 102 1.87 4.15 -10.58
CA PHE A 102 3.04 4.31 -11.43
C PHE A 102 2.59 4.73 -12.83
N ASN A 103 3.24 5.73 -13.40
CA ASN A 103 2.89 6.28 -14.71
C ASN A 103 4.14 6.42 -15.62
N VAL A 104 3.95 6.92 -16.83
CA VAL A 104 5.03 7.10 -17.81
C VAL A 104 6.11 8.07 -17.33
N GLU A 105 5.75 9.14 -16.61
CA GLU A 105 6.72 10.07 -16.04
C GLU A 105 7.61 9.39 -15.01
N ASP A 106 7.02 8.53 -14.16
CA ASP A 106 7.76 7.74 -13.19
C ASP A 106 8.77 6.80 -13.89
N GLU A 107 8.36 6.17 -14.99
CA GLU A 107 9.23 5.31 -15.79
C GLU A 107 10.40 6.10 -16.39
N ASN A 108 10.16 7.28 -16.93
CA ASN A 108 11.18 8.16 -17.47
C ASN A 108 12.22 8.61 -16.42
N ASN A 109 11.85 8.66 -15.16
CA ASN A 109 12.73 9.05 -14.07
C ASN A 109 13.57 7.88 -13.51
N LEU A 110 13.23 6.62 -13.82
CA LEU A 110 13.96 5.46 -13.30
C LEU A 110 15.47 5.45 -13.66
N PRO A 111 15.90 5.84 -14.89
CA PRO A 111 17.32 5.87 -15.22
C PRO A 111 18.16 6.81 -14.34
N ASP A 112 17.54 7.84 -13.76
CA ASP A 112 18.23 8.76 -12.86
C ASP A 112 18.43 8.19 -11.45
N GLU A 113 17.59 7.23 -11.08
CA GLU A 113 17.55 6.67 -9.73
C GLU A 113 18.14 5.26 -9.65
N PHE A 114 18.06 4.47 -10.71
CA PHE A 114 18.47 3.06 -10.74
C PHE A 114 19.44 2.79 -11.89
N GLU A 115 20.53 2.05 -11.61
CA GLU A 115 21.48 1.63 -12.67
C GLU A 115 20.96 0.37 -13.40
N ASN A 116 20.39 -0.57 -12.65
CA ASN A 116 19.93 -1.87 -13.17
C ASN A 116 18.49 -2.11 -12.73
N TYR A 117 17.57 -2.00 -13.65
CA TYR A 117 16.17 -2.26 -13.36
C TYR A 117 15.43 -2.95 -14.50
N SER A 118 14.34 -3.58 -14.16
CA SER A 118 13.35 -4.12 -15.09
C SER A 118 11.94 -3.83 -14.62
N ILE A 119 11.02 -3.72 -15.57
CA ILE A 119 9.60 -3.47 -15.29
C ILE A 119 8.80 -4.65 -15.83
N LYS A 120 7.88 -5.17 -15.02
CA LYS A 120 6.93 -6.21 -15.44
C LYS A 120 5.52 -5.81 -15.00
N LYS A 121 4.57 -5.77 -15.94
CA LYS A 121 3.16 -5.55 -15.63
C LYS A 121 2.47 -6.87 -15.31
N ILE A 122 1.70 -6.89 -14.24
CA ILE A 122 0.88 -8.01 -13.80
C ILE A 122 -0.55 -7.76 -14.29
N GLN A 123 -1.01 -8.66 -15.16
CA GLN A 123 -2.32 -8.55 -15.81
C GLN A 123 -3.46 -8.67 -14.80
N ASN A 124 -4.59 -8.01 -15.09
CA ASN A 124 -5.82 -8.08 -14.27
C ASN A 124 -5.59 -7.73 -12.79
N SER A 125 -4.65 -6.85 -12.48
CA SER A 125 -4.39 -6.40 -11.13
C SER A 125 -4.26 -4.89 -11.03
N GLY A 126 -4.72 -4.34 -9.92
CA GLY A 126 -4.49 -2.97 -9.50
C GLY A 126 -3.25 -2.86 -8.63
N HIS A 127 -3.28 -1.94 -7.66
CA HIS A 127 -2.14 -1.68 -6.77
C HIS A 127 -1.72 -2.89 -5.92
N TRP A 128 -2.65 -3.74 -5.54
CA TRP A 128 -2.36 -4.91 -4.70
C TRP A 128 -2.06 -6.14 -5.55
N VAL A 129 -1.05 -6.04 -6.40
CA VAL A 129 -0.65 -7.08 -7.36
C VAL A 129 -0.51 -8.47 -6.74
N HIS A 130 0.03 -8.55 -5.53
CA HIS A 130 0.22 -9.80 -4.78
C HIS A 130 -1.08 -10.45 -4.30
N ALA A 131 -2.15 -9.67 -4.13
CA ALA A 131 -3.45 -10.14 -3.67
C ALA A 131 -4.40 -10.37 -4.85
N GLU A 132 -4.32 -9.53 -5.87
CA GLU A 132 -5.23 -9.55 -7.01
C GLU A 132 -4.81 -10.55 -8.09
N ASN A 133 -3.49 -10.76 -8.29
CA ASN A 133 -2.96 -11.82 -9.14
C ASN A 133 -1.73 -12.50 -8.50
N PRO A 134 -1.91 -13.30 -7.44
CA PRO A 134 -0.81 -13.91 -6.69
C PRO A 134 0.04 -14.86 -7.53
N LYS A 135 -0.56 -15.53 -8.52
CA LYS A 135 0.16 -16.47 -9.38
C LYS A 135 1.24 -15.78 -10.19
N ASP A 136 0.87 -14.75 -10.95
CA ASP A 136 1.82 -14.05 -11.83
C ASP A 136 2.80 -13.22 -11.01
N PHE A 137 2.35 -12.68 -9.86
CA PHE A 137 3.22 -12.01 -8.90
C PHE A 137 4.34 -12.94 -8.41
N ILE A 138 3.98 -14.12 -7.88
CA ILE A 138 4.96 -15.09 -7.35
C ILE A 138 5.90 -15.58 -8.46
N THR A 139 5.35 -15.93 -9.64
CA THR A 139 6.18 -16.36 -10.79
C THR A 139 7.20 -15.28 -11.14
N SER A 140 6.78 -14.02 -11.23
CA SER A 140 7.66 -12.91 -11.58
C SER A 140 8.76 -12.67 -10.54
N VAL A 141 8.45 -12.82 -9.26
CA VAL A 141 9.43 -12.71 -8.17
C VAL A 141 10.45 -13.87 -8.24
N LEU A 142 9.98 -15.10 -8.44
CA LEU A 142 10.86 -16.27 -8.52
C LEU A 142 11.78 -16.20 -9.74
N ASP A 143 11.26 -15.80 -10.90
CA ASP A 143 12.05 -15.60 -12.13
C ASP A 143 13.16 -14.57 -11.90
N PHE A 144 12.85 -13.47 -11.23
CA PHE A 144 13.81 -12.41 -10.93
C PHE A 144 14.89 -12.84 -9.92
N LEU A 145 14.51 -13.61 -8.92
CA LEU A 145 15.45 -14.10 -7.91
C LEU A 145 16.37 -15.22 -8.44
N GLY A 146 15.98 -15.87 -9.52
CA GLY A 146 16.69 -17.01 -10.08
C GLY A 146 16.57 -18.28 -9.23
N PRO A 147 17.17 -19.37 -9.68
CA PRO A 147 17.17 -20.64 -8.93
C PRO A 147 17.90 -20.44 -7.60
N ARG A 148 17.31 -20.94 -6.52
CA ARG A 148 18.01 -21.05 -5.23
C ARG A 148 19.16 -22.01 -5.41
N MET A 149 20.39 -21.51 -5.27
CA MET A 149 21.57 -22.36 -5.15
C MET A 149 21.52 -23.18 -3.86
#